data_11d18d24621daaa0a040745037185f9d
#
_entry.id   11d18d24621daaa0a040745037185f9d
#
_cell.length_a   1.000
_cell.length_b   1.000
_cell.length_c   1.000
_cell.angle_alpha   90.00
_cell.angle_beta   90.00
_cell.angle_gamma   90.00
#
_symmetry.space_group_name_H-M   'P 1'
#
loop_
_entity.id
_entity.type
_entity.pdbx_description
1 polymer ?
#
loop_
_entity_poly.entity_id
_entity_poly.type
_entity_poly.pdbx_seq_one_letter_code
_entity_poly.pdbx_strand_id
1 'polypeptide(L)'
;MPGEGEGGRRGLGRFGRSRAARREARDAERERVRALQVELLPQETPQLEGFRIASAWRPSDEVSGDYFDIFALDGDRLALCIADVSGKGEAAAALMWELRAAVRKFAPQAGSPAELCAQVNQTLCRPVPQTRYATMFYGSLDRQGRLHYESAGHCLPLLLRSNGEVEFPASFSGVIGLFSHWLYQNQEVELGPGDCLLLITDGILLAENRRQEEFGYQRLIAAVNKSRAGGADSVGREVLSAVTEFCHGKLQDDASLIVVCREGS
;
A
#
# COMPACT_ATOMS: atom_id res chain seq x y z
N MET A 1 73.63 -14.26 -18.45
CA MET A 1 73.07 -13.89 -17.15
C MET A 1 71.72 -13.20 -17.44
N PRO A 2 70.61 -13.79 -17.06
CA PRO A 2 69.27 -13.28 -17.37
C PRO A 2 68.77 -12.33 -16.32
N GLY A 3 68.09 -11.27 -16.76
CA GLY A 3 67.37 -10.31 -15.93
C GLY A 3 66.03 -10.83 -15.52
N GLU A 4 65.72 -10.74 -14.23
CA GLU A 4 64.45 -11.10 -13.62
C GLU A 4 63.38 -10.04 -13.93
N GLY A 5 62.23 -10.50 -14.44
CA GLY A 5 61.09 -9.69 -14.69
C GLY A 5 60.19 -9.56 -13.45
N GLU A 6 60.05 -8.34 -12.93
CA GLU A 6 58.99 -7.96 -12.01
C GLU A 6 57.70 -7.71 -12.79
N GLY A 7 56.84 -8.70 -12.81
CA GLY A 7 55.53 -8.69 -13.47
C GLY A 7 54.37 -8.75 -12.49
N GLY A 8 53.62 -7.64 -12.38
CA GLY A 8 52.19 -7.74 -12.31
C GLY A 8 51.46 -8.06 -11.02
N ARG A 9 51.48 -7.23 -9.99
CA ARG A 9 50.48 -7.26 -8.87
C ARG A 9 49.73 -5.95 -8.65
N ARG A 10 49.43 -5.18 -9.67
CA ARG A 10 48.75 -3.87 -9.53
C ARG A 10 47.33 -3.76 -10.11
N GLY A 11 46.70 -4.86 -10.56
CA GLY A 11 45.39 -4.81 -11.27
C GLY A 11 44.13 -5.08 -10.46
N LEU A 12 44.20 -5.86 -9.40
CA LEU A 12 43.02 -6.38 -8.71
C LEU A 12 42.43 -5.41 -7.67
N GLY A 13 43.17 -4.49 -7.11
CA GLY A 13 42.72 -3.58 -6.05
C GLY A 13 41.79 -2.45 -6.53
N ARG A 14 41.92 -2.01 -7.78
CA ARG A 14 41.14 -0.86 -8.30
C ARG A 14 39.71 -1.24 -8.71
N PHE A 15 39.50 -2.43 -9.23
CA PHE A 15 38.16 -2.93 -9.59
C PHE A 15 37.32 -3.31 -8.38
N GLY A 16 37.92 -3.83 -7.32
CA GLY A 16 37.23 -4.17 -6.07
C GLY A 16 36.72 -2.92 -5.33
N ARG A 17 37.53 -1.87 -5.25
CA ARG A 17 37.14 -0.59 -4.63
C ARG A 17 36.00 0.11 -5.39
N SER A 18 35.97 0.04 -6.72
CA SER A 18 34.89 0.64 -7.50
C SER A 18 33.55 -0.07 -7.32
N ARG A 19 33.54 -1.38 -7.11
CA ARG A 19 32.33 -2.16 -6.84
C ARG A 19 31.80 -1.89 -5.42
N ALA A 20 32.66 -1.83 -4.42
CA ALA A 20 32.28 -1.49 -3.06
C ALA A 20 31.71 -0.07 -2.96
N ALA A 21 32.38 0.93 -3.54
CA ALA A 21 31.91 2.31 -3.55
C ALA A 21 30.56 2.48 -4.28
N ARG A 22 30.34 1.72 -5.37
CA ARG A 22 29.04 1.72 -6.07
C ARG A 22 27.93 1.07 -5.25
N ARG A 23 28.26 0.03 -4.48
CA ARG A 23 27.33 -0.61 -3.57
C ARG A 23 26.95 0.32 -2.42
N GLU A 24 27.92 0.95 -1.78
CA GLU A 24 27.71 1.92 -0.70
C GLU A 24 26.88 3.13 -1.17
N ALA A 25 27.17 3.68 -2.36
CA ALA A 25 26.39 4.77 -2.94
C ALA A 25 24.93 4.36 -3.21
N ARG A 26 24.71 3.14 -3.71
CA ARG A 26 23.37 2.59 -3.97
C ARG A 26 22.59 2.29 -2.68
N ASP A 27 23.29 1.81 -1.65
CA ASP A 27 22.68 1.56 -0.35
C ASP A 27 22.31 2.89 0.35
N ALA A 28 23.15 3.93 0.24
CA ALA A 28 22.85 5.26 0.74
C ALA A 28 21.70 5.94 0.00
N GLU A 29 21.58 5.74 -1.32
CA GLU A 29 20.45 6.27 -2.11
C GLU A 29 19.13 5.58 -1.73
N ARG A 30 19.15 4.25 -1.58
CA ARG A 30 17.98 3.48 -1.09
C ARG A 30 17.50 3.98 0.28
N GLU A 31 18.42 4.21 1.21
CA GLU A 31 18.10 4.72 2.54
C GLU A 31 17.45 6.10 2.47
N ARG A 32 17.94 6.99 1.61
CA ARG A 32 17.33 8.31 1.37
C ARG A 32 15.93 8.21 0.82
N VAL A 33 15.70 7.39 -0.21
CA VAL A 33 14.38 7.21 -0.81
C VAL A 33 13.42 6.62 0.22
N ARG A 34 13.87 5.67 1.03
CA ARG A 34 13.09 5.08 2.11
C ARG A 34 12.71 6.11 3.19
N ALA A 35 13.65 6.96 3.59
CA ALA A 35 13.38 8.04 4.54
C ALA A 35 12.31 9.00 4.02
N LEU A 36 12.39 9.38 2.74
CA LEU A 36 11.38 10.20 2.08
C LEU A 36 10.00 9.52 2.00
N GLN A 37 9.94 8.22 1.78
CA GLN A 37 8.68 7.47 1.81
C GLN A 37 8.03 7.53 3.20
N VAL A 38 8.81 7.31 4.26
CA VAL A 38 8.31 7.40 5.65
C VAL A 38 7.74 8.79 5.95
N GLU A 39 8.37 9.86 5.47
CA GLU A 39 7.87 11.23 5.64
C GLU A 39 6.55 11.48 4.91
N LEU A 40 6.28 10.75 3.83
CA LEU A 40 5.06 10.89 3.02
C LEU A 40 3.88 10.08 3.57
N LEU A 41 4.13 9.09 4.44
CA LEU A 41 3.08 8.36 5.10
C LEU A 41 2.35 9.26 6.11
N PRO A 42 1.05 9.04 6.35
CA PRO A 42 0.30 9.81 7.34
C PRO A 42 0.98 9.75 8.71
N GLN A 43 1.41 10.90 9.21
CA GLN A 43 2.02 11.01 10.55
C GLN A 43 0.94 10.93 11.65
N GLU A 44 -0.27 11.37 11.31
CA GLU A 44 -1.46 11.26 12.13
C GLU A 44 -2.59 10.66 11.31
N THR A 45 -3.40 9.82 11.93
CA THR A 45 -4.60 9.26 11.30
C THR A 45 -5.80 10.08 11.69
N PRO A 46 -6.38 10.88 10.77
CA PRO A 46 -7.61 11.60 11.06
C PRO A 46 -8.71 10.63 11.48
N GLN A 47 -9.50 11.03 12.46
CA GLN A 47 -10.62 10.25 12.95
C GLN A 47 -11.94 10.85 12.44
N LEU A 48 -12.93 10.01 12.27
CA LEU A 48 -14.31 10.37 11.94
C LEU A 48 -15.20 10.00 13.14
N GLU A 49 -16.13 10.88 13.49
CA GLU A 49 -17.05 10.63 14.60
C GLU A 49 -17.81 9.31 14.43
N GLY A 50 -17.82 8.46 15.45
CA GLY A 50 -18.39 7.12 15.42
C GLY A 50 -17.48 6.03 14.81
N PHE A 51 -16.22 6.37 14.48
CA PHE A 51 -15.25 5.44 13.91
C PHE A 51 -13.93 5.47 14.65
N ARG A 52 -13.24 4.32 14.65
CA ARG A 52 -11.82 4.20 14.98
C ARG A 52 -11.08 3.79 13.72
N ILE A 53 -10.12 4.62 13.34
CA ILE A 53 -9.36 4.43 12.12
C ILE A 53 -7.88 4.34 12.48
N ALA A 54 -7.22 3.33 11.94
CA ALA A 54 -5.78 3.13 12.10
C ALA A 54 -5.16 2.75 10.77
N SER A 55 -3.89 3.05 10.62
CA SER A 55 -3.06 2.52 9.54
C SER A 55 -1.84 1.85 10.13
N ALA A 56 -1.36 0.81 9.46
CA ALA A 56 -0.15 0.12 9.86
C ALA A 56 0.62 -0.29 8.61
N TRP A 57 1.94 -0.25 8.72
CA TRP A 57 2.85 -0.54 7.62
C TRP A 57 4.11 -1.22 8.13
N ARG A 58 4.57 -2.20 7.38
CA ARG A 58 5.84 -2.86 7.60
C ARG A 58 6.59 -2.97 6.29
N PRO A 59 7.72 -2.28 6.15
CA PRO A 59 8.51 -2.34 4.93
C PRO A 59 9.20 -3.69 4.79
N SER A 60 9.36 -4.12 3.53
CA SER A 60 10.32 -5.13 3.11
C SER A 60 11.74 -4.55 3.11
N ASP A 61 12.72 -5.32 2.64
CA ASP A 61 14.11 -4.86 2.54
C ASP A 61 14.37 -3.89 1.38
N GLU A 62 13.40 -3.73 0.46
CA GLU A 62 13.51 -2.88 -0.73
C GLU A 62 12.68 -1.60 -0.59
N VAL A 63 12.98 -0.62 -1.42
CA VAL A 63 12.16 0.59 -1.53
C VAL A 63 10.82 0.23 -2.13
N SER A 64 9.74 0.53 -1.41
CA SER A 64 8.37 0.13 -1.71
C SER A 64 7.71 0.96 -2.80
N GLY A 65 6.72 0.31 -3.46
CA GLY A 65 5.69 0.96 -4.26
C GLY A 65 4.40 1.28 -3.49
N ASP A 66 4.26 0.78 -2.26
CA ASP A 66 3.05 0.96 -1.47
C ASP A 66 2.82 2.43 -1.11
N TYR A 67 1.57 2.83 -1.23
CA TYR A 67 1.06 4.12 -0.81
C TYR A 67 -0.25 3.93 -0.06
N PHE A 68 -0.40 4.59 1.08
CA PHE A 68 -1.69 4.75 1.73
C PHE A 68 -1.83 6.17 2.30
N ASP A 69 -3.06 6.63 2.37
CA ASP A 69 -3.38 7.97 2.82
C ASP A 69 -4.79 8.03 3.41
N ILE A 70 -4.94 8.83 4.45
CA ILE A 70 -6.21 9.09 5.12
C ILE A 70 -6.28 10.59 5.36
N PHE A 71 -7.30 11.26 4.82
CA PHE A 71 -7.41 12.71 4.96
C PHE A 71 -8.85 13.20 4.89
N ALA A 72 -9.11 14.33 5.50
CA ALA A 72 -10.41 14.98 5.44
C ALA A 72 -10.68 15.51 4.01
N LEU A 73 -11.87 15.23 3.49
CA LEU A 73 -12.40 15.83 2.26
C LEU A 73 -13.16 17.10 2.57
N ASP A 74 -14.03 17.01 3.56
CA ASP A 74 -14.80 18.08 4.16
C ASP A 74 -15.09 17.72 5.62
N GLY A 75 -15.83 18.53 6.36
CA GLY A 75 -16.06 18.33 7.79
C GLY A 75 -16.69 16.98 8.18
N ASP A 76 -17.31 16.29 7.25
CA ASP A 76 -18.13 15.10 7.50
C ASP A 76 -17.68 13.85 6.75
N ARG A 77 -16.64 13.95 5.92
CA ARG A 77 -16.13 12.83 5.12
C ARG A 77 -14.62 12.69 5.17
N LEU A 78 -14.16 11.45 5.20
CA LEU A 78 -12.76 11.10 5.05
C LEU A 78 -12.50 10.36 3.74
N ALA A 79 -11.40 10.72 3.08
CA ALA A 79 -10.81 9.91 2.03
C ALA A 79 -9.97 8.79 2.63
N LEU A 80 -10.13 7.60 2.09
CA LEU A 80 -9.31 6.41 2.33
C LEU A 80 -8.66 6.02 1.01
N CYS A 81 -7.36 5.98 0.95
CA CYS A 81 -6.62 5.58 -0.25
C CYS A 81 -5.53 4.58 0.12
N ILE A 82 -5.47 3.47 -0.61
CA ILE A 82 -4.37 2.51 -0.53
C ILE A 82 -4.05 2.02 -1.94
N ALA A 83 -2.79 1.91 -2.26
CA ALA A 83 -2.33 1.55 -3.59
C ALA A 83 -0.99 0.81 -3.53
N ASP A 84 -0.73 0.00 -4.54
CA ASP A 84 0.57 -0.60 -4.80
C ASP A 84 0.99 -0.31 -6.24
N VAL A 85 2.23 0.13 -6.39
CA VAL A 85 2.83 0.48 -7.68
C VAL A 85 3.69 -0.66 -8.19
N SER A 86 3.41 -1.10 -9.41
CA SER A 86 4.16 -2.17 -10.05
C SER A 86 5.67 -1.89 -10.12
N GLY A 87 6.48 -2.88 -9.72
CA GLY A 87 7.94 -2.79 -9.70
C GLY A 87 8.52 -2.37 -8.35
N LYS A 88 9.83 -2.20 -8.28
CA LYS A 88 10.55 -1.91 -7.04
C LYS A 88 11.61 -0.83 -7.25
N GLY A 89 12.06 -0.22 -6.15
CA GLY A 89 13.13 0.77 -6.15
C GLY A 89 12.68 2.18 -6.56
N GLU A 90 13.64 3.02 -6.94
CA GLU A 90 13.45 4.46 -7.20
C GLU A 90 12.33 4.78 -8.19
N ALA A 91 12.17 3.93 -9.18
CA ALA A 91 11.18 4.15 -10.22
C ALA A 91 9.74 3.85 -9.79
N ALA A 92 9.54 2.87 -8.89
CA ALA A 92 8.25 2.62 -8.25
C ALA A 92 7.94 3.76 -7.26
N ALA A 93 8.92 4.18 -6.47
CA ALA A 93 8.78 5.33 -5.58
C ALA A 93 8.40 6.63 -6.31
N ALA A 94 9.02 6.90 -7.47
CA ALA A 94 8.67 8.09 -8.26
C ALA A 94 7.21 8.05 -8.75
N LEU A 95 6.73 6.88 -9.22
CA LEU A 95 5.34 6.73 -9.65
C LEU A 95 4.36 6.82 -8.45
N MET A 96 4.74 6.27 -7.29
CA MET A 96 3.97 6.41 -6.06
C MET A 96 3.80 7.88 -5.67
N TRP A 97 4.85 8.70 -5.80
CA TRP A 97 4.77 10.14 -5.54
C TRP A 97 3.87 10.87 -6.52
N GLU A 98 3.96 10.54 -7.82
CA GLU A 98 3.05 11.07 -8.84
C GLU A 98 1.59 10.69 -8.53
N LEU A 99 1.35 9.43 -8.14
CA LEU A 99 0.04 8.93 -7.74
C LEU A 99 -0.51 9.71 -6.54
N ARG A 100 0.27 9.82 -5.46
CA ARG A 100 -0.10 10.58 -4.26
C ARG A 100 -0.43 12.04 -4.60
N ALA A 101 0.40 12.70 -5.38
CA ALA A 101 0.18 14.08 -5.78
C ALA A 101 -1.12 14.25 -6.58
N ALA A 102 -1.41 13.31 -7.50
CA ALA A 102 -2.65 13.31 -8.28
C ALA A 102 -3.88 13.06 -7.38
N VAL A 103 -3.84 12.07 -6.49
CA VAL A 103 -4.93 11.78 -5.54
C VAL A 103 -5.23 13.01 -4.68
N ARG A 104 -4.23 13.60 -4.03
CA ARG A 104 -4.40 14.78 -3.18
C ARG A 104 -4.89 16.01 -3.94
N LYS A 105 -4.51 16.15 -5.21
CA LYS A 105 -4.96 17.25 -6.07
C LYS A 105 -6.43 17.13 -6.45
N PHE A 106 -6.87 15.92 -6.83
CA PHE A 106 -8.20 15.75 -7.40
C PHE A 106 -9.26 15.39 -6.35
N ALA A 107 -8.90 14.76 -5.24
CA ALA A 107 -9.85 14.31 -4.23
C ALA A 107 -10.82 15.41 -3.73
N PRO A 108 -10.41 16.67 -3.47
CA PRO A 108 -11.33 17.72 -3.03
C PRO A 108 -12.33 18.17 -4.09
N GLN A 109 -12.09 17.85 -5.37
CA GLN A 109 -12.86 18.35 -6.50
C GLN A 109 -13.68 17.25 -7.19
N ALA A 110 -13.30 15.99 -7.00
CA ALA A 110 -13.96 14.85 -7.62
C ALA A 110 -15.36 14.65 -7.02
N GLY A 111 -16.37 14.58 -7.86
CA GLY A 111 -17.75 14.31 -7.47
C GLY A 111 -17.97 12.86 -7.04
N SER A 112 -17.04 11.95 -7.36
CA SER A 112 -17.13 10.53 -7.02
C SER A 112 -15.76 9.82 -7.06
N PRO A 113 -15.64 8.64 -6.41
CA PRO A 113 -14.44 7.79 -6.49
C PRO A 113 -14.07 7.41 -7.93
N ALA A 114 -15.04 7.08 -8.77
CA ALA A 114 -14.78 6.75 -10.19
C ALA A 114 -14.22 7.93 -10.97
N GLU A 115 -14.73 9.13 -10.73
CA GLU A 115 -14.22 10.36 -11.35
C GLU A 115 -12.76 10.63 -10.90
N LEU A 116 -12.47 10.50 -9.61
CA LEU A 116 -11.10 10.62 -9.12
C LEU A 116 -10.17 9.61 -9.79
N CYS A 117 -10.54 8.34 -9.83
CA CYS A 117 -9.73 7.30 -10.48
C CYS A 117 -9.49 7.61 -11.96
N ALA A 118 -10.48 8.12 -12.67
CA ALA A 118 -10.33 8.53 -14.06
C ALA A 118 -9.35 9.70 -14.23
N GLN A 119 -9.42 10.73 -13.39
CA GLN A 119 -8.51 11.88 -13.41
C GLN A 119 -7.07 11.49 -13.05
N VAL A 120 -6.90 10.64 -12.05
CA VAL A 120 -5.60 10.10 -11.66
C VAL A 120 -5.04 9.24 -12.79
N ASN A 121 -5.83 8.35 -13.37
CA ASN A 121 -5.43 7.51 -14.50
C ASN A 121 -4.97 8.35 -15.69
N GLN A 122 -5.71 9.37 -16.09
CA GLN A 122 -5.32 10.28 -17.18
C GLN A 122 -4.00 10.99 -16.90
N THR A 123 -3.75 11.34 -15.63
CA THR A 123 -2.50 12.01 -15.23
C THR A 123 -1.30 11.09 -15.33
N LEU A 124 -1.47 9.80 -14.96
CA LEU A 124 -0.38 8.83 -14.95
C LEU A 124 -0.18 8.11 -16.30
N CYS A 125 -1.21 8.01 -17.13
CA CYS A 125 -1.08 7.47 -18.48
C CYS A 125 -0.25 8.41 -19.36
N ARG A 126 0.85 7.89 -19.93
CA ARG A 126 1.72 8.63 -20.84
C ARG A 126 1.57 8.10 -22.28
N PRO A 127 1.86 8.95 -23.31
CA PRO A 127 1.73 8.56 -24.73
C PRO A 127 2.65 7.39 -25.14
N VAL A 128 3.73 7.17 -24.40
CA VAL A 128 4.67 6.04 -24.66
C VAL A 128 4.21 4.85 -23.85
N PRO A 129 4.15 3.64 -24.43
CA PRO A 129 3.75 2.45 -23.71
C PRO A 129 4.55 2.32 -22.41
N GLN A 130 3.88 2.43 -21.27
CA GLN A 130 4.49 2.24 -19.96
C GLN A 130 4.24 0.78 -19.54
N THR A 131 5.26 0.18 -18.95
CA THR A 131 5.14 -1.11 -18.29
C THR A 131 4.79 -0.95 -16.80
N ARG A 132 4.57 0.29 -16.34
CA ARG A 132 4.31 0.60 -14.93
C ARG A 132 2.90 1.08 -14.76
N TYR A 133 2.25 0.55 -13.75
CA TYR A 133 0.89 0.83 -13.36
C TYR A 133 0.78 0.80 -11.83
N ALA A 134 -0.33 1.24 -11.31
CA ALA A 134 -0.66 1.10 -9.91
C ALA A 134 -2.01 0.39 -9.77
N THR A 135 -2.12 -0.49 -8.78
CA THR A 135 -3.41 -0.88 -8.24
C THR A 135 -3.82 0.14 -7.18
N MET A 136 -5.09 0.49 -7.08
CA MET A 136 -5.53 1.51 -6.13
C MET A 136 -6.96 1.25 -5.66
N PHE A 137 -7.15 1.31 -4.36
CA PHE A 137 -8.46 1.51 -3.75
C PHE A 137 -8.58 2.98 -3.32
N TYR A 138 -9.68 3.61 -3.68
CA TYR A 138 -10.04 4.93 -3.18
C TYR A 138 -11.49 4.94 -2.71
N GLY A 139 -11.73 5.46 -1.49
CA GLY A 139 -13.06 5.58 -0.92
C GLY A 139 -13.28 6.89 -0.17
N SER A 140 -14.55 7.30 -0.11
CA SER A 140 -15.04 8.42 0.68
C SER A 140 -16.04 7.89 1.70
N LEU A 141 -15.67 7.93 2.98
CA LEU A 141 -16.47 7.47 4.11
C LEU A 141 -17.14 8.66 4.79
N ASP A 142 -18.46 8.59 4.99
CA ASP A 142 -19.23 9.58 5.76
C ASP A 142 -19.52 9.12 7.20
N ARG A 143 -20.00 10.05 8.05
CA ARG A 143 -20.37 9.76 9.46
C ARG A 143 -21.55 8.78 9.60
N GLN A 144 -22.37 8.62 8.57
CA GLN A 144 -23.46 7.68 8.55
C GLN A 144 -22.99 6.24 8.31
N GLY A 145 -21.72 6.08 7.90
CA GLY A 145 -21.12 4.79 7.58
C GLY A 145 -21.19 4.40 6.13
N ARG A 146 -21.64 5.29 5.24
CA ARG A 146 -21.66 5.03 3.81
C ARG A 146 -20.25 5.24 3.24
N LEU A 147 -19.71 4.19 2.68
CA LEU A 147 -18.45 4.19 1.97
C LEU A 147 -18.73 4.09 0.47
N HIS A 148 -18.60 5.23 -0.23
CA HIS A 148 -18.51 5.23 -1.69
C HIS A 148 -17.09 4.94 -2.10
N TYR A 149 -16.87 4.00 -3.00
CA TYR A 149 -15.51 3.58 -3.34
C TYR A 149 -15.36 3.13 -4.79
N GLU A 150 -14.13 3.03 -5.22
CA GLU A 150 -13.66 2.38 -6.43
C GLU A 150 -12.38 1.59 -6.13
N SER A 151 -12.27 0.37 -6.69
CA SER A 151 -11.09 -0.47 -6.58
C SER A 151 -10.52 -0.76 -7.97
N ALA A 152 -9.50 -0.01 -8.33
CA ALA A 152 -8.80 -0.08 -9.60
C ALA A 152 -7.75 -1.20 -9.60
N GLY A 153 -8.18 -2.44 -9.75
CA GLY A 153 -7.32 -3.63 -9.78
C GLY A 153 -6.63 -3.96 -8.45
N HIS A 154 -7.07 -3.38 -7.36
CA HIS A 154 -6.46 -3.57 -6.04
C HIS A 154 -7.03 -4.79 -5.31
N CYS A 155 -6.34 -5.27 -4.27
CA CYS A 155 -6.81 -6.34 -3.39
C CYS A 155 -8.22 -6.07 -2.89
N LEU A 156 -9.04 -7.12 -2.80
CA LEU A 156 -10.40 -6.98 -2.28
C LEU A 156 -10.37 -6.54 -0.81
N PRO A 157 -11.12 -5.50 -0.45
CA PRO A 157 -11.33 -5.14 0.93
C PRO A 157 -11.95 -6.30 1.71
N LEU A 158 -11.58 -6.44 2.97
CA LEU A 158 -12.22 -7.36 3.91
C LEU A 158 -13.16 -6.56 4.81
N LEU A 159 -14.46 -6.84 4.75
CA LEU A 159 -15.44 -6.29 5.66
C LEU A 159 -15.92 -7.39 6.61
N LEU A 160 -15.54 -7.28 7.89
CA LEU A 160 -16.02 -8.16 8.94
C LEU A 160 -17.21 -7.49 9.63
N ARG A 161 -18.36 -8.09 9.48
CA ARG A 161 -19.61 -7.63 10.12
C ARG A 161 -19.59 -7.88 11.63
N SER A 162 -20.40 -7.13 12.35
CA SER A 162 -20.57 -7.29 13.81
C SER A 162 -21.05 -8.68 14.20
N ASN A 163 -21.87 -9.33 13.37
CA ASN A 163 -22.36 -10.70 13.54
C ASN A 163 -21.33 -11.79 13.20
N GLY A 164 -20.15 -11.41 12.70
CA GLY A 164 -19.06 -12.32 12.31
C GLY A 164 -19.08 -12.75 10.85
N GLU A 165 -20.07 -12.33 10.05
CA GLU A 165 -20.05 -12.54 8.61
C GLU A 165 -18.91 -11.78 7.95
N VAL A 166 -18.35 -12.35 6.89
CA VAL A 166 -17.25 -11.78 6.11
C VAL A 166 -17.74 -11.47 4.71
N GLU A 167 -17.55 -10.23 4.30
CA GLU A 167 -17.85 -9.77 2.96
C GLU A 167 -16.58 -9.26 2.29
N PHE A 168 -16.54 -9.30 0.96
CA PHE A 168 -15.49 -8.75 0.13
C PHE A 168 -16.11 -7.74 -0.83
N PRO A 169 -16.23 -6.47 -0.43
CA PRO A 169 -16.71 -5.41 -1.32
C PRO A 169 -15.86 -5.33 -2.58
N ALA A 170 -16.42 -5.71 -3.73
CA ALA A 170 -15.66 -5.85 -4.97
C ALA A 170 -15.97 -4.72 -5.94
N SER A 171 -14.96 -4.36 -6.74
CA SER A 171 -15.08 -3.59 -7.98
C SER A 171 -14.21 -4.27 -9.04
N PHE A 172 -14.65 -4.23 -10.30
CA PHE A 172 -13.96 -4.92 -11.40
C PHE A 172 -13.44 -3.91 -12.42
N SER A 173 -12.68 -2.94 -11.94
CA SER A 173 -12.03 -1.95 -12.80
C SER A 173 -10.56 -2.28 -13.03
N GLY A 174 -9.99 -1.72 -14.10
CA GLY A 174 -8.59 -1.92 -14.43
C GLY A 174 -7.66 -1.01 -13.61
N VAL A 175 -6.40 -1.36 -13.62
CA VAL A 175 -5.33 -0.64 -12.90
C VAL A 175 -5.16 0.80 -13.41
N ILE A 176 -4.53 1.63 -12.60
CA ILE A 176 -4.23 3.03 -12.89
C ILE A 176 -2.93 3.15 -13.71
N GLY A 177 -2.94 3.99 -14.75
CA GLY A 177 -1.74 4.37 -15.50
C GLY A 177 -1.41 3.48 -16.71
N LEU A 178 -2.17 2.40 -16.94
CA LEU A 178 -1.89 1.46 -18.05
C LEU A 178 -2.72 1.75 -19.30
N PHE A 179 -4.02 2.00 -19.16
CA PHE A 179 -4.96 2.23 -20.25
C PHE A 179 -5.73 3.54 -20.05
N SER A 180 -5.49 4.55 -20.88
CA SER A 180 -6.04 5.90 -20.72
C SER A 180 -7.56 5.99 -20.81
N HIS A 181 -8.20 5.01 -21.44
CA HIS A 181 -9.67 5.00 -21.68
C HIS A 181 -10.41 4.00 -20.78
N TRP A 182 -9.79 3.55 -19.70
CA TRP A 182 -10.46 2.64 -18.77
C TRP A 182 -11.63 3.34 -18.08
N LEU A 183 -12.75 2.63 -17.97
CA LEU A 183 -13.95 3.13 -17.30
C LEU A 183 -13.95 2.64 -15.85
N TYR A 184 -14.02 3.56 -14.92
CA TYR A 184 -14.15 3.28 -13.48
C TYR A 184 -15.60 3.35 -13.06
N GLN A 185 -15.98 2.63 -11.99
CA GLN A 185 -17.36 2.48 -11.54
C GLN A 185 -17.48 2.84 -10.07
N ASN A 186 -18.52 3.58 -9.71
CA ASN A 186 -18.80 3.84 -8.30
C ASN A 186 -19.45 2.62 -7.67
N GLN A 187 -18.94 2.24 -6.52
CA GLN A 187 -19.50 1.23 -5.65
C GLN A 187 -19.86 1.87 -4.31
N GLU A 188 -20.74 1.19 -3.56
CA GLU A 188 -21.15 1.65 -2.24
C GLU A 188 -21.29 0.44 -1.31
N VAL A 189 -20.87 0.62 -0.06
CA VAL A 189 -21.12 -0.31 1.04
C VAL A 189 -21.37 0.47 2.31
N GLU A 190 -22.29 -0.01 3.15
CA GLU A 190 -22.56 0.58 4.44
C GLU A 190 -21.84 -0.21 5.54
N LEU A 191 -21.11 0.49 6.39
CA LEU A 191 -20.54 -0.03 7.62
C LEU A 191 -21.55 0.19 8.75
N GLY A 192 -22.09 -0.88 9.32
CA GLY A 192 -22.96 -0.86 10.50
C GLY A 192 -22.16 -0.75 11.81
N PRO A 193 -22.82 -0.43 12.95
CA PRO A 193 -22.17 -0.44 14.24
C PRO A 193 -21.49 -1.77 14.56
N GLY A 194 -20.24 -1.75 14.98
CA GLY A 194 -19.40 -2.93 15.25
C GLY A 194 -18.76 -3.59 14.05
N ASP A 195 -19.02 -3.09 12.82
CA ASP A 195 -18.35 -3.58 11.62
C ASP A 195 -16.90 -3.07 11.55
N CYS A 196 -16.03 -3.86 10.92
CA CYS A 196 -14.63 -3.52 10.72
C CYS A 196 -14.19 -3.80 9.28
N LEU A 197 -13.78 -2.74 8.58
CA LEU A 197 -13.25 -2.79 7.21
C LEU A 197 -11.72 -2.77 7.23
N LEU A 198 -11.12 -3.64 6.44
CA LEU A 198 -9.68 -3.65 6.17
C LEU A 198 -9.42 -3.42 4.69
N LEU A 199 -8.57 -2.44 4.41
CA LEU A 199 -7.96 -2.23 3.11
C LEU A 199 -6.50 -2.67 3.26
N ILE A 200 -5.99 -3.47 2.32
CA ILE A 200 -4.68 -4.12 2.44
C ILE A 200 -3.96 -4.13 1.10
N THR A 201 -2.63 -4.14 1.13
CA THR A 201 -1.82 -4.46 -0.05
C THR A 201 -1.56 -5.97 -0.13
N ASP A 202 -1.17 -6.43 -1.30
CA ASP A 202 -0.93 -7.86 -1.58
C ASP A 202 0.25 -8.44 -0.77
N GLY A 203 1.21 -7.60 -0.35
CA GLY A 203 2.29 -8.02 0.54
C GLY A 203 1.82 -8.61 1.88
N ILE A 204 0.55 -8.38 2.29
CA ILE A 204 -0.08 -9.09 3.41
C ILE A 204 -0.53 -10.48 2.97
N LEU A 205 -1.31 -10.57 1.89
CA LEU A 205 -1.92 -11.82 1.46
C LEU A 205 -0.92 -12.82 0.90
N LEU A 206 0.04 -12.30 0.12
CA LEU A 206 1.05 -13.08 -0.59
C LEU A 206 2.33 -13.30 0.26
N ALA A 207 2.36 -12.85 1.52
CA ALA A 207 3.46 -13.16 2.42
C ALA A 207 3.66 -14.68 2.52
N GLU A 208 4.85 -15.18 2.20
CA GLU A 208 5.16 -16.60 2.16
C GLU A 208 5.94 -17.06 3.38
N ASN A 209 5.61 -18.25 3.85
CA ASN A 209 6.42 -18.97 4.83
C ASN A 209 7.55 -19.78 4.15
N ARG A 210 8.34 -20.52 4.95
CA ARG A 210 9.44 -21.37 4.44
C ARG A 210 8.99 -22.51 3.51
N ARG A 211 7.69 -22.84 3.51
CA ARG A 211 7.10 -23.87 2.66
C ARG A 211 6.48 -23.31 1.39
N GLN A 212 6.64 -21.98 1.14
CA GLN A 212 6.01 -21.26 0.04
C GLN A 212 4.47 -21.28 0.11
N GLU A 213 3.93 -21.37 1.32
CA GLU A 213 2.49 -21.20 1.55
C GLU A 213 2.22 -19.71 1.78
N GLU A 214 1.19 -19.16 1.14
CA GLU A 214 0.76 -17.78 1.31
C GLU A 214 -0.02 -17.60 2.62
N PHE A 215 0.04 -16.39 3.20
CA PHE A 215 -0.71 -16.02 4.40
C PHE A 215 -2.24 -16.12 4.14
N GLY A 216 -2.71 -15.45 3.12
CA GLY A 216 -4.07 -15.56 2.60
C GLY A 216 -5.16 -14.99 3.52
N TYR A 217 -6.37 -14.91 2.98
CA TYR A 217 -7.53 -14.35 3.69
C TYR A 217 -7.93 -15.13 4.95
N GLN A 218 -7.75 -16.45 5.00
CA GLN A 218 -8.16 -17.22 6.17
C GLN A 218 -7.39 -16.82 7.43
N ARG A 219 -6.06 -16.62 7.31
CA ARG A 219 -5.23 -16.19 8.44
C ARG A 219 -5.47 -14.72 8.77
N LEU A 220 -5.73 -13.89 7.75
CA LEU A 220 -6.13 -12.50 7.93
C LEU A 220 -7.41 -12.40 8.76
N ILE A 221 -8.47 -13.12 8.39
CA ILE A 221 -9.74 -13.16 9.11
C ILE A 221 -9.55 -13.63 10.56
N ALA A 222 -8.71 -14.65 10.77
CA ALA A 222 -8.42 -15.14 12.11
C ALA A 222 -7.73 -14.07 12.98
N ALA A 223 -6.76 -13.33 12.43
CA ALA A 223 -6.08 -12.24 13.12
C ALA A 223 -7.04 -11.10 13.48
N VAL A 224 -7.93 -10.71 12.55
CA VAL A 224 -8.95 -9.68 12.79
C VAL A 224 -9.91 -10.11 13.89
N ASN A 225 -10.46 -11.31 13.81
CA ASN A 225 -11.39 -11.85 14.82
C ASN A 225 -10.78 -11.88 16.24
N LYS A 226 -9.49 -12.22 16.34
CA LYS A 226 -8.74 -12.26 17.60
C LYS A 226 -8.61 -10.88 18.25
N SER A 227 -8.56 -9.81 17.45
CA SER A 227 -8.13 -8.48 17.90
C SER A 227 -9.20 -7.39 17.79
N ARG A 228 -10.31 -7.62 17.07
CA ARG A 228 -11.33 -6.59 16.80
C ARG A 228 -11.92 -5.92 18.04
N ALA A 229 -12.03 -6.66 19.14
CA ALA A 229 -12.52 -6.09 20.41
C ALA A 229 -11.64 -4.96 20.95
N GLY A 230 -10.38 -4.90 20.56
CA GLY A 230 -9.44 -3.84 20.92
C GLY A 230 -9.42 -2.64 19.97
N GLY A 231 -10.33 -2.61 18.98
CA GLY A 231 -10.46 -1.54 17.99
C GLY A 231 -9.39 -1.58 16.89
N ALA A 232 -9.42 -0.55 16.02
CA ALA A 232 -8.63 -0.49 14.78
C ALA A 232 -7.12 -0.65 14.99
N ASP A 233 -6.54 0.02 15.99
CA ASP A 233 -5.10 -0.09 16.32
C ASP A 233 -4.70 -1.50 16.74
N SER A 234 -5.56 -2.20 17.49
CA SER A 234 -5.32 -3.58 17.91
C SER A 234 -5.32 -4.52 16.72
N VAL A 235 -6.29 -4.32 15.81
CA VAL A 235 -6.38 -5.09 14.57
C VAL A 235 -5.13 -4.88 13.70
N GLY A 236 -4.73 -3.63 13.47
CA GLY A 236 -3.55 -3.32 12.66
C GLY A 236 -2.27 -3.97 13.19
N ARG A 237 -2.04 -3.88 14.51
CA ARG A 237 -0.87 -4.53 15.15
C ARG A 237 -0.92 -6.04 15.07
N GLU A 238 -2.07 -6.66 15.35
CA GLU A 238 -2.21 -8.11 15.31
C GLU A 238 -2.01 -8.66 13.90
N VAL A 239 -2.57 -8.02 12.88
CA VAL A 239 -2.39 -8.44 11.47
C VAL A 239 -0.92 -8.41 11.09
N LEU A 240 -0.20 -7.30 11.34
CA LEU A 240 1.22 -7.22 11.02
C LEU A 240 2.09 -8.16 11.84
N SER A 241 1.73 -8.43 13.10
CA SER A 241 2.41 -9.43 13.94
C SER A 241 2.23 -10.82 13.36
N ALA A 242 0.99 -11.20 13.04
CA ALA A 242 0.67 -12.51 12.48
C ALA A 242 1.36 -12.77 11.14
N VAL A 243 1.37 -11.78 10.23
CA VAL A 243 2.10 -11.86 8.96
C VAL A 243 3.59 -12.02 9.20
N THR A 244 4.16 -11.20 10.09
CA THR A 244 5.59 -11.23 10.42
C THR A 244 6.03 -12.58 11.00
N GLU A 245 5.25 -13.13 11.91
CA GLU A 245 5.51 -14.44 12.50
C GLU A 245 5.42 -15.54 11.44
N PHE A 246 4.41 -15.47 10.56
CA PHE A 246 4.20 -16.45 9.50
C PHE A 246 5.36 -16.50 8.50
N CYS A 247 5.88 -15.34 8.08
CA CYS A 247 7.01 -15.24 7.16
C CYS A 247 8.39 -15.29 7.89
N HIS A 248 8.42 -15.60 9.18
CA HIS A 248 9.64 -15.62 10.01
C HIS A 248 10.44 -14.31 9.97
N GLY A 249 9.75 -13.19 9.91
CA GLY A 249 10.34 -11.85 9.91
C GLY A 249 10.85 -11.35 8.57
N LYS A 250 10.76 -12.15 7.49
CA LYS A 250 11.23 -11.78 6.15
C LYS A 250 10.06 -11.60 5.20
N LEU A 251 9.64 -10.36 5.00
CA LEU A 251 8.64 -10.00 4.00
C LEU A 251 9.26 -9.98 2.60
N GLN A 252 8.53 -10.46 1.61
CA GLN A 252 8.89 -10.42 0.19
C GLN A 252 8.49 -9.10 -0.45
N ASP A 253 7.43 -8.47 0.07
CA ASP A 253 6.96 -7.13 -0.32
C ASP A 253 6.50 -6.34 0.90
N ASP A 254 6.24 -5.05 0.73
CA ASP A 254 5.73 -4.21 1.79
C ASP A 254 4.33 -4.64 2.20
N ALA A 255 4.07 -4.62 3.50
CA ALA A 255 2.77 -4.95 4.06
C ALA A 255 2.11 -3.68 4.61
N SER A 256 1.09 -3.18 3.92
CA SER A 256 0.36 -1.97 4.27
C SER A 256 -1.11 -2.27 4.51
N LEU A 257 -1.71 -1.61 5.51
CA LEU A 257 -3.14 -1.72 5.75
C LEU A 257 -3.74 -0.45 6.35
N ILE A 258 -5.02 -0.24 6.04
CA ILE A 258 -5.91 0.71 6.71
C ILE A 258 -7.02 -0.11 7.36
N VAL A 259 -7.30 0.18 8.63
CA VAL A 259 -8.38 -0.44 9.40
C VAL A 259 -9.39 0.64 9.78
N VAL A 260 -10.66 0.39 9.49
CA VAL A 260 -11.78 1.28 9.84
C VAL A 260 -12.81 0.45 10.61
N CYS A 261 -12.97 0.70 11.90
CA CYS A 261 -13.96 0.03 12.73
C CYS A 261 -15.01 1.05 13.16
N ARG A 262 -16.31 0.77 12.88
CA ARG A 262 -17.41 1.58 13.39
C ARG A 262 -17.65 1.23 14.84
N GLU A 263 -17.75 2.25 15.71
CA GLU A 263 -18.03 2.04 17.12
C GLU A 263 -19.42 1.38 17.30
N GLY A 264 -19.51 0.48 18.26
CA GLY A 264 -20.79 -0.12 18.65
C GLY A 264 -21.61 0.91 19.42
N SER A 265 -22.92 0.80 19.30
CA SER A 265 -23.86 1.64 20.07
C SER A 265 -23.82 1.29 21.55
#